data_a823459231859a27fd6b67848744eb5c
#
_entry.id   a823459231859a27fd6b67848744eb5c
#
_cell.length_a   1.000
_cell.length_b   1.000
_cell.length_c   1.000
_cell.angle_alpha   90.00
_cell.angle_beta   90.00
_cell.angle_gamma   90.00
#
_symmetry.space_group_name_H-M   'P 1'
#
loop_
_entity.id
_entity.type
_entity.pdbx_description
1 polymer ?
#
loop_
_entity_poly.entity_id
_entity_poly.type
_entity_poly.pdbx_seq_one_letter_code
_entity_poly.pdbx_strand_id
1 'polypeptide(L)'
;MKSITVQQLHEQSDVPLVDVREVDEFTAGHVPGAVNIPLSTLGDNLDALPDGAFNVICQLGGRSARAVQALEARGYDATNVEGGTGEWVSAGFAVEQ
;
A
#
# COMPACT_ATOMS: atom_id res chain seq x y z
N MET A 1 0.51 -7.48 -13.44
CA MET A 1 0.33 -6.73 -12.18
C MET A 1 -0.39 -5.42 -12.46
N LYS A 2 -1.43 -5.13 -11.69
CA LYS A 2 -2.14 -3.84 -11.79
C LYS A 2 -1.38 -2.78 -11.00
N SER A 3 -1.33 -1.56 -11.53
CA SER A 3 -0.67 -0.44 -10.88
C SER A 3 -1.47 0.83 -11.05
N ILE A 4 -1.38 1.72 -10.05
CA ILE A 4 -1.92 3.07 -10.12
C ILE A 4 -0.86 4.07 -9.69
N THR A 5 -1.05 5.34 -10.06
CA THR A 5 -0.20 6.44 -9.61
C THR A 5 -0.69 6.97 -8.26
N VAL A 6 0.13 7.79 -7.58
CA VAL A 6 -0.32 8.45 -6.35
C VAL A 6 -1.43 9.46 -6.62
N GLN A 7 -1.47 10.06 -7.81
CA GLN A 7 -2.55 10.95 -8.21
C GLN A 7 -3.87 10.20 -8.31
N GLN A 8 -3.84 9.02 -8.92
CA GLN A 8 -5.02 8.14 -9.00
C GLN A 8 -5.45 7.68 -7.61
N LEU A 9 -4.49 7.32 -6.75
CA LEU A 9 -4.78 6.94 -5.37
C LEU A 9 -5.48 8.08 -4.63
N HIS A 10 -4.98 9.31 -4.79
CA HIS A 10 -5.54 10.49 -4.14
C HIS A 10 -7.00 10.75 -4.56
N GLU A 11 -7.37 10.35 -5.76
CA GLU A 11 -8.73 10.50 -6.28
C GLU A 11 -9.69 9.42 -5.79
N GLN A 12 -9.17 8.32 -5.26
CA GLN A 12 -10.00 7.24 -4.72
C GLN A 12 -10.38 7.54 -3.28
N SER A 13 -11.60 7.19 -2.87
CA SER A 13 -12.07 7.46 -1.51
C SER A 13 -12.50 6.21 -0.74
N ASP A 14 -12.80 5.12 -1.43
CA ASP A 14 -13.43 3.94 -0.82
C ASP A 14 -12.73 2.61 -1.14
N VAL A 15 -11.52 2.66 -1.68
CA VAL A 15 -10.70 1.46 -1.89
C VAL A 15 -9.72 1.36 -0.72
N PRO A 16 -9.68 0.24 0.02
CA PRO A 16 -8.73 0.07 1.12
C PRO A 16 -7.29 0.18 0.65
N LEU A 17 -6.43 0.72 1.52
CA LEU A 17 -5.00 0.86 1.28
C LEU A 17 -4.21 0.13 2.35
N VAL A 18 -3.33 -0.76 1.93
CA VAL A 18 -2.44 -1.51 2.82
C VAL A 18 -1.02 -0.99 2.62
N ASP A 19 -0.40 -0.51 3.70
CA ASP A 19 0.99 -0.05 3.70
C ASP A 19 1.86 -1.18 4.22
N VAL A 20 2.75 -1.68 3.36
CA VAL A 20 3.62 -2.83 3.68
C VAL A 20 5.00 -2.42 4.17
N ARG A 21 5.20 -1.12 4.47
CA ARG A 21 6.43 -0.67 5.12
C ARG A 21 6.49 -1.19 6.56
N GLU A 22 7.67 -1.14 7.16
CA GLU A 22 7.81 -1.52 8.56
C GLU A 22 7.14 -0.49 9.48
N VAL A 23 6.88 -0.89 10.72
CA VAL A 23 6.08 -0.09 11.67
C VAL A 23 6.68 1.30 11.90
N ASP A 24 8.00 1.40 12.03
CA ASP A 24 8.69 2.68 12.27
C ASP A 24 8.57 3.63 11.07
N GLU A 25 8.62 3.11 9.86
CA GLU A 25 8.39 3.91 8.65
C GLU A 25 6.96 4.44 8.61
N PHE A 26 6.01 3.57 8.90
CA PHE A 26 4.57 3.91 8.90
C PHE A 26 4.27 4.98 9.96
N THR A 27 4.81 4.81 11.15
CA THR A 27 4.59 5.73 12.28
C THR A 27 5.15 7.12 12.00
N ALA A 28 6.25 7.21 11.24
CA ALA A 28 6.87 8.48 10.87
C ALA A 28 6.01 9.32 9.92
N GLY A 29 5.10 8.70 9.21
CA GLY A 29 4.17 9.38 8.31
C GLY A 29 3.65 8.42 7.25
N HIS A 30 2.35 8.42 7.02
CA HIS A 30 1.70 7.51 6.06
C HIS A 30 0.51 8.19 5.40
N VAL A 31 0.08 7.61 4.29
CA VAL A 31 -1.11 8.08 3.57
C VAL A 31 -2.34 7.92 4.48
N PRO A 32 -3.17 8.95 4.62
CA PRO A 32 -4.36 8.87 5.47
C PRO A 32 -5.24 7.68 5.11
N GLY A 33 -5.68 6.96 6.14
CA GLY A 33 -6.55 5.79 5.98
C GLY A 33 -5.83 4.48 5.70
N ALA A 34 -4.52 4.50 5.50
CA ALA A 34 -3.76 3.27 5.26
C ALA A 34 -3.70 2.40 6.53
N VAL A 35 -3.77 1.09 6.32
CA VAL A 35 -3.58 0.09 7.37
C VAL A 35 -2.20 -0.52 7.20
N ASN A 36 -1.42 -0.58 8.26
CA ASN A 36 -0.05 -1.10 8.20
C ASN A 36 -0.04 -2.62 8.41
N ILE A 37 0.40 -3.34 7.39
CA ILE A 37 0.70 -4.77 7.49
C ILE A 37 2.11 -4.94 6.93
N PRO A 38 3.15 -4.92 7.78
CA PRO A 38 4.53 -4.95 7.30
C PRO A 38 4.84 -6.16 6.44
N LEU A 39 5.61 -5.96 5.38
CA LEU A 39 5.98 -7.04 4.47
C LEU A 39 6.65 -8.21 5.21
N SER A 40 7.46 -7.90 6.24
CA SER A 40 8.16 -8.90 7.03
C SER A 40 7.24 -9.89 7.73
N THR A 41 5.98 -9.49 8.00
CA THR A 41 4.99 -10.33 8.69
C THR A 41 3.75 -10.60 7.87
N LEU A 42 3.72 -10.13 6.61
CA LEU A 42 2.53 -10.22 5.76
C LEU A 42 2.04 -11.66 5.62
N GLY A 43 2.95 -12.60 5.42
CA GLY A 43 2.60 -14.01 5.24
C GLY A 43 1.87 -14.62 6.43
N ASP A 44 2.13 -14.11 7.64
CA ASP A 44 1.50 -14.56 8.88
C ASP A 44 0.20 -13.79 9.19
N ASN A 45 -0.13 -12.78 8.40
CA ASN A 45 -1.26 -11.88 8.66
C ASN A 45 -2.19 -11.73 7.46
N LEU A 46 -2.28 -12.74 6.62
CA LEU A 46 -3.12 -12.69 5.42
C LEU A 46 -4.60 -12.49 5.75
N ASP A 47 -5.04 -12.96 6.90
CA ASP A 47 -6.42 -12.79 7.36
C ASP A 47 -6.76 -11.34 7.74
N ALA A 48 -5.75 -10.48 7.89
CA ALA A 48 -5.96 -9.05 8.13
C ALA A 48 -6.17 -8.26 6.83
N LEU A 49 -5.95 -8.88 5.67
CA LEU A 49 -6.12 -8.21 4.38
C LEU A 49 -7.61 -7.92 4.12
N PRO A 50 -7.91 -6.79 3.44
CA PRO A 50 -9.30 -6.49 3.07
C PRO A 50 -9.88 -7.54 2.14
N ASP A 51 -11.19 -7.71 2.22
CA ASP A 51 -11.93 -8.47 1.21
C ASP A 51 -12.09 -7.62 -0.04
N GLY A 52 -12.10 -8.26 -1.21
CA GLY A 52 -12.27 -7.56 -2.48
C GLY A 52 -11.00 -6.83 -2.91
N ALA A 53 -11.17 -5.75 -3.66
CA ALA A 53 -10.05 -4.99 -4.23
C ALA A 53 -9.38 -4.10 -3.18
N PHE A 54 -8.06 -4.02 -3.20
CA PHE A 54 -7.30 -3.09 -2.35
C PHE A 54 -6.00 -2.67 -3.02
N ASN A 55 -5.49 -1.53 -2.57
CA ASN A 55 -4.20 -1.00 -3.03
C ASN A 55 -3.11 -1.32 -2.02
N VAL A 56 -1.87 -1.47 -2.51
CA VAL A 56 -0.71 -1.77 -1.68
C VAL A 56 0.37 -0.73 -1.94
N ILE A 57 0.90 -0.12 -0.88
CA ILE A 57 1.88 0.94 -0.97
C ILE A 57 3.11 0.62 -0.10
N CYS A 58 4.28 1.05 -0.55
CA CYS A 58 5.50 1.06 0.25
C CYS A 58 6.18 2.41 0.10
N GLN A 59 7.48 2.52 0.33
CA GLN A 59 8.16 3.82 0.25
C GLN A 59 8.39 4.26 -1.20
N LEU A 60 8.86 3.35 -2.07
CA LEU A 60 9.24 3.68 -3.45
C LEU A 60 8.51 2.86 -4.52
N GLY A 61 7.75 1.86 -4.12
CA GLY A 61 6.99 1.01 -5.04
C GLY A 61 7.55 -0.39 -5.26
N GLY A 62 8.78 -0.68 -4.83
CA GLY A 62 9.43 -1.98 -5.07
C GLY A 62 8.95 -3.09 -4.14
N ARG A 63 8.89 -2.82 -2.84
CA ARG A 63 8.40 -3.81 -1.86
C ARG A 63 6.92 -4.11 -2.09
N SER A 64 6.13 -3.07 -2.39
CA SER A 64 4.70 -3.24 -2.66
C SER A 64 4.46 -4.02 -3.95
N ALA A 65 5.28 -3.81 -4.97
CA ALA A 65 5.19 -4.59 -6.21
C ALA A 65 5.40 -6.08 -5.94
N ARG A 66 6.41 -6.42 -5.14
CA ARG A 66 6.66 -7.82 -4.76
C ARG A 66 5.51 -8.41 -3.95
N ALA A 67 4.96 -7.62 -3.02
CA ALA A 67 3.79 -8.03 -2.24
C ALA A 67 2.60 -8.30 -3.15
N VAL A 68 2.31 -7.41 -4.09
CA VAL A 68 1.19 -7.56 -5.02
C VAL A 68 1.36 -8.82 -5.86
N GLN A 69 2.55 -9.08 -6.39
CA GLN A 69 2.80 -10.28 -7.18
C GLN A 69 2.52 -11.56 -6.38
N ALA A 70 2.99 -11.62 -5.13
CA ALA A 70 2.75 -12.75 -4.25
C ALA A 70 1.26 -12.91 -3.92
N LEU A 71 0.57 -11.80 -3.66
CA LEU A 71 -0.85 -11.81 -3.32
C LEU A 71 -1.72 -12.19 -4.51
N GLU A 72 -1.39 -11.71 -5.71
CA GLU A 72 -2.08 -12.12 -6.94
C GLU A 72 -1.99 -13.62 -7.18
N ALA A 73 -0.81 -14.21 -6.92
CA ALA A 73 -0.62 -15.65 -7.06
C ALA A 73 -1.51 -16.44 -6.10
N ARG A 74 -2.00 -15.81 -5.02
CA ARG A 74 -2.92 -16.41 -4.06
C ARG A 74 -4.38 -16.04 -4.31
N GLY A 75 -4.67 -15.32 -5.40
CA GLY A 75 -6.04 -14.97 -5.77
C GLY A 75 -6.55 -13.64 -5.21
N TYR A 76 -5.69 -12.82 -4.57
CA TYR A 76 -6.10 -11.49 -4.09
C TYR A 76 -6.18 -10.48 -5.22
N ASP A 77 -7.08 -9.52 -5.09
CA ASP A 77 -7.27 -8.42 -6.04
C ASP A 77 -6.49 -7.19 -5.56
N ALA A 78 -5.17 -7.25 -5.69
CA ALA A 78 -4.26 -6.23 -5.20
C ALA A 78 -3.69 -5.39 -6.34
N THR A 79 -3.53 -4.09 -6.10
CA THR A 79 -2.98 -3.12 -7.05
C THR A 79 -1.81 -2.39 -6.42
N ASN A 80 -0.69 -2.29 -7.13
CA ASN A 80 0.50 -1.59 -6.65
C ASN A 80 0.36 -0.08 -6.83
N VAL A 81 0.75 0.70 -5.83
CA VAL A 81 0.86 2.16 -5.94
C VAL A 81 2.29 2.50 -6.37
N GLU A 82 2.45 2.92 -7.62
CA GLU A 82 3.75 3.31 -8.17
C GLU A 82 4.29 4.55 -7.46
N GLY A 83 5.58 4.57 -7.18
CA GLY A 83 6.26 5.69 -6.53
C GLY A 83 6.06 5.75 -5.03
N GLY A 84 5.06 5.09 -4.51
CA GLY A 84 4.83 4.91 -3.08
C GLY A 84 4.65 6.19 -2.28
N THR A 85 4.89 6.08 -0.98
CA THR A 85 4.75 7.20 -0.03
C THR A 85 5.68 8.36 -0.38
N GLY A 86 6.89 8.07 -0.90
CA GLY A 86 7.81 9.11 -1.34
C GLY A 86 7.21 10.00 -2.42
N GLU A 87 6.60 9.40 -3.43
CA GLU A 87 5.95 10.16 -4.52
C GLU A 87 4.71 10.90 -4.01
N TRP A 88 3.95 10.28 -3.10
CA TRP A 88 2.79 10.91 -2.46
C TRP A 88 3.18 12.22 -1.77
N VAL A 89 4.27 12.19 -0.99
CA VAL A 89 4.79 13.37 -0.30
C VAL A 89 5.30 14.41 -1.29
N SER A 90 6.03 13.97 -2.32
CA SER A 90 6.58 14.86 -3.36
C SER A 90 5.47 15.57 -4.13
N ALA A 91 4.31 14.95 -4.28
CA ALA A 91 3.14 15.54 -4.92
C ALA A 91 2.43 16.58 -4.03
N GLY A 92 2.85 16.71 -2.77
CA GLY A 92 2.27 17.67 -1.84
C GLY A 92 1.03 17.17 -1.11
N PHE A 93 0.72 15.89 -1.18
CA PHE A 93 -0.45 15.33 -0.51
C PHE A 93 -0.17 15.11 0.98
N ALA A 94 -1.21 15.24 1.81
CA ALA A 94 -1.09 15.18 3.26
C ALA A 94 -0.78 13.76 3.76
N VAL A 95 -0.02 13.69 4.86
CA VAL A 95 0.24 12.44 5.58
C VAL A 95 -0.28 12.53 7.01
N GLU A 96 -0.51 11.37 7.61
CA GLU A 96 -0.84 11.22 9.03
C GLU A 96 0.33 10.58 9.77
N GLN A 97 0.35 10.78 11.08
CA GLN A 97 1.33 10.12 11.94
C GLN A 97 0.65 9.36 13.08
#